data_640dd49945624a3204ee2ecc8c9f4693
#
_entry.id   640dd49945624a3204ee2ecc8c9f4693
#
_cell.length_a   1.000
_cell.length_b   1.000
_cell.length_c   1.000
_cell.angle_alpha   90.00
_cell.angle_beta   90.00
_cell.angle_gamma   90.00
#
_symmetry.space_group_name_H-M   'P 1'
#
loop_
_entity.id
_entity.type
_entity.pdbx_description
1 polymer ?
#
loop_
_entity_poly.entity_id
_entity_poly.type
_entity_poly.pdbx_seq_one_letter_code
_entity_poly.pdbx_strand_id
1 'polypeptide(L)'
;TIPIEAAMIGLNMAPGINRSFVSGNWRWITKNVWDKAREEAGSLIINDAELNVQGYDIDESALKVARINAKLAGLENKLHFQKRDIKELSSKDHYGFIVTNPPYGERLSDQKSVEGLYKEMGKVFSKLDTWSFYIITSHEEFERFFGRRADKKRKLYNGMMRTDLYQFFGPKPPKRNNYESAELSEIEK
;
A
#
# COMPACT_ATOMS: atom_id res chain seq x y z
N THR A 1 -4.41 -4.79 -5.71
CA THR A 1 -5.15 -4.62 -4.45
C THR A 1 -4.50 -3.58 -3.54
N ILE A 2 -3.25 -3.77 -3.09
CA ILE A 2 -2.58 -2.90 -2.10
C ILE A 2 -2.64 -1.40 -2.46
N PRO A 3 -2.28 -0.94 -3.67
CA PRO A 3 -2.37 0.48 -4.02
C PRO A 3 -3.80 1.03 -3.99
N ILE A 4 -4.78 0.22 -4.36
CA ILE A 4 -6.20 0.62 -4.35
C ILE A 4 -6.66 0.87 -2.90
N GLU A 5 -6.39 -0.05 -2.00
CA GLU A 5 -6.72 0.09 -0.58
C GLU A 5 -5.98 1.28 0.06
N ALA A 6 -4.71 1.48 -0.29
CA ALA A 6 -3.92 2.63 0.17
C ALA A 6 -4.55 3.96 -0.28
N ALA A 7 -4.98 4.05 -1.54
CA ALA A 7 -5.66 5.24 -2.05
C ALA A 7 -7.02 5.46 -1.38
N MET A 8 -7.81 4.41 -1.16
CA MET A 8 -9.07 4.51 -0.42
C MET A 8 -8.86 5.05 0.99
N ILE A 9 -7.84 4.56 1.70
CA ILE A 9 -7.48 5.08 3.02
C ILE A 9 -7.09 6.56 2.94
N GLY A 10 -6.24 6.92 1.97
CA GLY A 10 -5.79 8.31 1.77
C GLY A 10 -6.92 9.28 1.45
N LEU A 11 -7.98 8.81 0.77
CA LEU A 11 -9.19 9.58 0.47
C LEU A 11 -10.25 9.50 1.57
N ASN A 12 -10.00 8.83 2.68
CA ASN A 12 -10.98 8.51 3.71
C ASN A 12 -12.24 7.82 3.15
N MET A 13 -12.06 6.98 2.14
CA MET A 13 -13.12 6.24 1.48
C MET A 13 -13.40 4.94 2.25
N ALA A 14 -14.61 4.76 2.71
CA ALA A 14 -15.00 3.56 3.48
C ALA A 14 -14.89 2.29 2.62
N PRO A 15 -14.25 1.21 3.12
CA PRO A 15 -14.18 -0.04 2.41
C PRO A 15 -15.58 -0.61 2.16
N GLY A 16 -15.82 -1.01 0.91
CA GLY A 16 -17.11 -1.58 0.52
C GLY A 16 -18.25 -0.57 0.34
N ILE A 17 -17.97 0.73 0.26
CA ILE A 17 -19.01 1.78 0.05
C ILE A 17 -19.89 1.49 -1.18
N ASN A 18 -19.32 0.89 -2.23
CA ASN A 18 -20.02 0.53 -3.47
C ASN A 18 -20.52 -0.93 -3.48
N ARG A 19 -20.51 -1.62 -2.33
CA ARG A 19 -20.95 -3.02 -2.22
C ARG A 19 -22.26 -3.13 -1.46
N SER A 20 -23.05 -4.18 -1.78
CA SER A 20 -24.13 -4.65 -0.93
C SER A 20 -23.61 -5.59 0.14
N PHE A 21 -24.26 -5.60 1.29
CA PHE A 21 -23.94 -6.49 2.41
C PHE A 21 -25.19 -7.33 2.75
N VAL A 22 -24.96 -8.59 3.11
CA VAL A 22 -26.05 -9.50 3.53
C VAL A 22 -26.83 -8.93 4.71
N SER A 23 -26.16 -8.24 5.62
CA SER A 23 -26.80 -7.56 6.77
C SER A 23 -27.78 -6.45 6.36
N GLY A 24 -27.70 -5.91 5.14
CA GLY A 24 -28.72 -4.99 4.60
C GLY A 24 -30.11 -5.62 4.44
N ASN A 25 -30.19 -6.96 4.43
CA ASN A 25 -31.44 -7.71 4.33
C ASN A 25 -31.95 -8.20 5.71
N TRP A 26 -31.28 -7.86 6.80
CA TRP A 26 -31.71 -8.30 8.13
C TRP A 26 -32.92 -7.51 8.60
N ARG A 27 -33.92 -8.19 9.14
CA ARG A 27 -35.21 -7.61 9.53
C ARG A 27 -35.11 -6.48 10.57
N TRP A 28 -34.09 -6.53 11.43
CA TRP A 28 -33.85 -5.54 12.48
C TRP A 28 -33.01 -4.34 12.05
N ILE A 29 -32.44 -4.37 10.82
CA ILE A 29 -31.76 -3.22 10.24
C ILE A 29 -32.63 -2.65 9.13
N THR A 30 -33.21 -1.50 9.37
CA THR A 30 -34.07 -0.85 8.37
C THR A 30 -33.20 -0.28 7.22
N LYS A 31 -33.80 -0.22 6.04
CA LYS A 31 -33.15 0.38 4.87
C LYS A 31 -32.60 1.78 5.17
N ASN A 32 -33.35 2.59 5.90
CA ASN A 32 -32.98 3.96 6.28
C ASN A 32 -31.67 4.02 7.09
N VAL A 33 -31.38 3.02 7.92
CA VAL A 33 -30.10 2.94 8.67
C VAL A 33 -28.93 2.76 7.69
N TRP A 34 -29.09 1.89 6.69
CA TRP A 34 -28.09 1.67 5.66
C TRP A 34 -27.91 2.89 4.76
N ASP A 35 -28.99 3.53 4.35
CA ASP A 35 -28.94 4.72 3.50
C ASP A 35 -28.20 5.87 4.21
N LYS A 36 -28.52 6.13 5.47
CA LYS A 36 -27.81 7.12 6.31
C LYS A 36 -26.32 6.81 6.51
N ALA A 37 -26.00 5.54 6.79
CA ALA A 37 -24.60 5.15 6.97
C ALA A 37 -23.79 5.33 5.67
N ARG A 38 -24.39 5.07 4.51
CA ARG A 38 -23.74 5.30 3.21
C ARG A 38 -23.62 6.79 2.89
N GLU A 39 -24.62 7.57 3.19
CA GLU A 39 -24.59 9.03 3.02
C GLU A 39 -23.49 9.65 3.89
N GLU A 40 -23.43 9.27 5.16
CA GLU A 40 -22.38 9.71 6.08
C GLU A 40 -20.99 9.30 5.56
N ALA A 41 -20.78 8.02 5.21
CA ALA A 41 -19.51 7.55 4.67
C ALA A 41 -19.12 8.28 3.37
N GLY A 42 -20.10 8.57 2.49
CA GLY A 42 -19.88 9.33 1.27
C GLY A 42 -19.48 10.78 1.53
N SER A 43 -20.09 11.44 2.52
CA SER A 43 -19.79 12.82 2.88
C SER A 43 -18.38 13.01 3.50
N LEU A 44 -17.80 11.94 4.02
CA LEU A 44 -16.47 11.94 4.64
C LEU A 44 -15.33 11.72 3.62
N ILE A 45 -15.64 11.45 2.36
CA ILE A 45 -14.61 11.25 1.32
C ILE A 45 -13.91 12.59 1.02
N ILE A 46 -12.58 12.57 1.06
CA ILE A 46 -11.74 13.72 0.74
C ILE A 46 -11.36 13.66 -0.74
N ASN A 47 -12.20 14.21 -1.60
CA ASN A 47 -12.03 14.11 -3.06
C ASN A 47 -10.80 14.85 -3.59
N ASP A 48 -10.38 15.93 -2.94
CA ASP A 48 -9.30 16.80 -3.36
C ASP A 48 -7.94 16.42 -2.77
N ALA A 49 -7.86 15.32 -2.02
CA ALA A 49 -6.59 14.86 -1.48
C ALA A 49 -5.62 14.51 -2.62
N GLU A 50 -4.44 15.10 -2.59
CA GLU A 50 -3.32 14.73 -3.46
C GLU A 50 -2.71 13.42 -2.94
N LEU A 51 -2.73 12.39 -3.79
CA LEU A 51 -2.18 11.09 -3.48
C LEU A 51 -0.98 10.79 -4.36
N ASN A 52 0.14 10.44 -3.76
CA ASN A 52 1.28 9.86 -4.47
C ASN A 52 1.33 8.35 -4.21
N VAL A 53 0.37 7.61 -4.77
CA VAL A 53 0.27 6.15 -4.65
C VAL A 53 0.53 5.52 -6.01
N GLN A 54 1.56 4.68 -6.07
CA GLN A 54 2.00 4.02 -7.30
C GLN A 54 2.00 2.51 -7.13
N GLY A 55 1.63 1.78 -8.17
CA GLY A 55 1.65 0.33 -8.21
C GLY A 55 2.57 -0.17 -9.32
N TYR A 56 3.48 -1.08 -8.97
CA TYR A 56 4.41 -1.69 -9.91
C TYR A 56 4.26 -3.21 -9.90
N ASP A 57 4.38 -3.80 -11.07
CA ASP A 57 4.46 -5.24 -11.25
C ASP A 57 5.31 -5.52 -12.50
N ILE A 58 5.94 -6.68 -12.56
CA ILE A 58 6.64 -7.16 -13.76
C ILE A 58 5.65 -7.75 -14.77
N ASP A 59 4.49 -8.22 -14.32
CA ASP A 59 3.45 -8.82 -15.14
C ASP A 59 2.43 -7.77 -15.61
N GLU A 60 2.45 -7.49 -16.91
CA GLU A 60 1.49 -6.56 -17.53
C GLU A 60 0.04 -7.06 -17.43
N SER A 61 -0.19 -8.39 -17.34
CA SER A 61 -1.54 -8.91 -17.18
C SER A 61 -2.12 -8.58 -15.81
N ALA A 62 -1.30 -8.67 -14.76
CA ALA A 62 -1.67 -8.24 -13.41
C ALA A 62 -1.98 -6.74 -13.35
N LEU A 63 -1.19 -5.92 -14.07
CA LEU A 63 -1.42 -4.47 -14.15
C LEU A 63 -2.70 -4.10 -14.88
N LYS A 64 -3.07 -4.83 -15.95
CA LYS A 64 -4.36 -4.65 -16.62
C LYS A 64 -5.53 -4.88 -15.66
N VAL A 65 -5.49 -5.97 -14.90
CA VAL A 65 -6.50 -6.26 -13.86
C VAL A 65 -6.50 -5.19 -12.77
N ALA A 66 -5.32 -4.72 -12.35
CA ALA A 66 -5.21 -3.65 -11.36
C ALA A 66 -5.87 -2.34 -11.83
N ARG A 67 -5.66 -1.94 -13.08
CA ARG A 67 -6.30 -0.74 -13.66
C ARG A 67 -7.82 -0.89 -13.74
N ILE A 68 -8.33 -2.06 -14.14
CA ILE A 68 -9.77 -2.35 -14.14
C ILE A 68 -10.35 -2.23 -12.74
N ASN A 69 -9.70 -2.83 -11.74
CA ASN A 69 -10.16 -2.75 -10.35
C ASN A 69 -10.09 -1.33 -9.77
N ALA A 70 -9.07 -0.54 -10.13
CA ALA A 70 -8.99 0.86 -9.75
C ALA A 70 -10.15 1.67 -10.34
N LYS A 71 -10.49 1.44 -11.61
CA LYS A 71 -11.64 2.06 -12.27
C LYS A 71 -12.96 1.69 -11.60
N LEU A 72 -13.16 0.41 -11.27
CA LEU A 72 -14.35 -0.06 -10.54
C LEU A 72 -14.47 0.57 -9.14
N ALA A 73 -13.34 0.91 -8.52
CA ALA A 73 -13.30 1.62 -7.25
C ALA A 73 -13.44 3.15 -7.38
N GLY A 74 -13.52 3.70 -8.61
CA GLY A 74 -13.57 5.14 -8.85
C GLY A 74 -12.22 5.86 -8.65
N LEU A 75 -11.11 5.11 -8.73
CA LEU A 75 -9.75 5.60 -8.42
C LEU A 75 -8.84 5.67 -9.66
N GLU A 76 -9.38 5.60 -10.85
CA GLU A 76 -8.64 5.52 -12.12
C GLU A 76 -7.64 6.68 -12.30
N ASN A 77 -8.00 7.89 -11.84
CA ASN A 77 -7.18 9.10 -11.95
C ASN A 77 -6.35 9.40 -10.67
N LYS A 78 -6.46 8.56 -9.64
CA LYS A 78 -5.78 8.74 -8.35
C LYS A 78 -4.60 7.79 -8.16
N LEU A 79 -4.42 6.83 -9.09
CA LEU A 79 -3.41 5.78 -9.02
C LEU A 79 -2.60 5.70 -10.31
N HIS A 80 -1.30 5.51 -10.17
CA HIS A 80 -0.43 5.21 -11.30
C HIS A 80 0.02 3.75 -11.25
N PHE A 81 -0.20 2.99 -12.34
CA PHE A 81 0.26 1.62 -12.50
C PHE A 81 1.24 1.51 -13.67
N GLN A 82 2.43 0.97 -13.40
CA GLN A 82 3.48 0.83 -14.40
C GLN A 82 4.17 -0.53 -14.31
N LYS A 83 4.46 -1.13 -15.48
CA LYS A 83 5.33 -2.29 -15.55
C LYS A 83 6.76 -1.87 -15.18
N ARG A 84 7.31 -2.50 -14.15
CA ARG A 84 8.66 -2.19 -13.69
C ARG A 84 9.25 -3.39 -12.94
N ASP A 85 10.48 -3.75 -13.28
CA ASP A 85 11.28 -4.69 -12.47
C ASP A 85 11.72 -3.98 -11.18
N ILE A 86 11.80 -4.73 -10.07
CA ILE A 86 12.29 -4.21 -8.80
C ILE A 86 13.70 -3.61 -8.90
N LYS A 87 14.54 -4.12 -9.78
CA LYS A 87 15.89 -3.62 -10.04
C LYS A 87 15.93 -2.18 -10.54
N GLU A 88 14.87 -1.75 -11.19
CA GLU A 88 14.71 -0.41 -11.77
C GLU A 88 14.05 0.56 -10.80
N LEU A 89 13.64 0.09 -9.62
CA LEU A 89 12.95 0.94 -8.65
C LEU A 89 13.92 1.99 -8.09
N SER A 90 13.53 3.23 -8.24
CA SER A 90 14.20 4.39 -7.68
C SER A 90 13.20 5.50 -7.39
N SER A 91 13.47 6.34 -6.42
CA SER A 91 12.71 7.55 -6.16
C SER A 91 13.65 8.68 -5.76
N LYS A 92 13.24 9.90 -6.11
CA LYS A 92 13.85 11.14 -5.60
C LYS A 92 13.12 11.65 -4.35
N ASP A 93 11.95 11.08 -4.06
CA ASP A 93 11.14 11.46 -2.90
C ASP A 93 11.76 10.91 -1.62
N HIS A 94 11.47 11.57 -0.52
CA HIS A 94 11.91 11.19 0.82
C HIS A 94 10.72 10.73 1.67
N TYR A 95 11.00 9.90 2.68
CA TYR A 95 10.03 9.45 3.70
C TYR A 95 8.85 8.67 3.12
N GLY A 96 9.09 7.93 2.03
CA GLY A 96 8.08 7.10 1.40
C GLY A 96 7.88 5.75 2.09
N PHE A 97 6.91 5.01 1.58
CA PHE A 97 6.58 3.65 2.03
C PHE A 97 6.56 2.69 0.85
N ILE A 98 7.16 1.52 1.02
CA ILE A 98 6.99 0.38 0.10
C ILE A 98 6.26 -0.72 0.84
N VAL A 99 5.12 -1.15 0.29
CA VAL A 99 4.36 -2.32 0.77
C VAL A 99 4.34 -3.35 -0.35
N THR A 100 4.86 -4.53 -0.11
CA THR A 100 4.97 -5.56 -1.15
C THR A 100 4.71 -6.96 -0.63
N ASN A 101 4.15 -7.79 -1.51
CA ASN A 101 3.90 -9.20 -1.31
C ASN A 101 4.58 -9.98 -2.45
N PRO A 102 5.92 -10.18 -2.37
CA PRO A 102 6.67 -10.88 -3.40
C PRO A 102 6.35 -12.38 -3.43
N PRO A 103 6.74 -13.12 -4.47
CA PRO A 103 6.65 -14.58 -4.49
C PRO A 103 7.37 -15.21 -3.28
N TYR A 104 6.83 -16.32 -2.76
CA TYR A 104 7.37 -16.99 -1.56
C TYR A 104 8.31 -18.15 -1.87
N GLY A 105 8.32 -18.66 -3.12
CA GLY A 105 9.13 -19.83 -3.50
C GLY A 105 8.55 -21.14 -2.99
N GLU A 106 7.25 -21.33 -3.14
CA GLU A 106 6.54 -22.55 -2.67
C GLU A 106 7.02 -23.83 -3.34
N ARG A 107 7.58 -23.73 -4.54
CA ARG A 107 8.15 -24.87 -5.27
C ARG A 107 9.67 -24.85 -5.14
N LEU A 108 10.26 -26.03 -4.97
CA LEU A 108 11.73 -26.19 -4.90
C LEU A 108 12.46 -25.57 -6.10
N SER A 109 11.86 -25.63 -7.30
CA SER A 109 12.38 -24.96 -8.50
C SER A 109 12.46 -23.44 -8.40
N ASP A 110 11.59 -22.84 -7.62
CA ASP A 110 11.41 -21.40 -7.55
C ASP A 110 12.24 -20.76 -6.41
N GLN A 111 12.71 -21.56 -5.46
CA GLN A 111 13.43 -21.08 -4.27
C GLN A 111 14.66 -20.24 -4.61
N LYS A 112 15.54 -20.73 -5.49
CA LYS A 112 16.73 -19.98 -5.89
C LYS A 112 16.40 -18.65 -6.57
N SER A 113 15.34 -18.63 -7.36
CA SER A 113 14.85 -17.41 -8.04
C SER A 113 14.36 -16.40 -7.01
N VAL A 114 13.59 -16.85 -6.02
CA VAL A 114 13.04 -16.00 -4.95
C VAL A 114 14.13 -15.48 -4.02
N GLU A 115 15.11 -16.30 -3.67
CA GLU A 115 16.29 -15.87 -2.90
C GLU A 115 17.07 -14.78 -3.65
N GLY A 116 17.22 -14.93 -4.97
CA GLY A 116 17.82 -13.91 -5.83
C GLY A 116 17.02 -12.60 -5.82
N LEU A 117 15.69 -12.71 -5.91
CA LEU A 117 14.79 -11.56 -5.82
C LEU A 117 14.94 -10.81 -4.48
N TYR A 118 14.99 -11.53 -3.36
CA TYR A 118 15.16 -10.90 -2.04
C TYR A 118 16.49 -10.18 -1.89
N LYS A 119 17.58 -10.73 -2.44
CA LYS A 119 18.87 -10.05 -2.49
C LYS A 119 18.82 -8.76 -3.30
N GLU A 120 18.17 -8.79 -4.46
CA GLU A 120 17.99 -7.58 -5.28
C GLU A 120 17.10 -6.55 -4.59
N MET A 121 16.00 -6.98 -3.95
CA MET A 121 15.18 -6.09 -3.14
C MET A 121 16.00 -5.40 -2.04
N GLY A 122 16.83 -6.14 -1.32
CA GLY A 122 17.70 -5.58 -0.27
C GLY A 122 18.66 -4.52 -0.81
N LYS A 123 19.30 -4.79 -1.96
CA LYS A 123 20.20 -3.83 -2.63
C LYS A 123 19.47 -2.55 -3.10
N VAL A 124 18.27 -2.70 -3.66
CA VAL A 124 17.50 -1.56 -4.16
C VAL A 124 16.97 -0.72 -3.00
N PHE A 125 16.40 -1.37 -1.98
CA PHE A 125 15.80 -0.68 -0.84
C PHE A 125 16.85 0.01 0.04
N SER A 126 18.08 -0.52 0.12
CA SER A 126 19.17 0.15 0.83
C SER A 126 19.56 1.52 0.26
N LYS A 127 19.17 1.83 -0.98
CA LYS A 127 19.37 3.14 -1.61
C LYS A 127 18.27 4.16 -1.25
N LEU A 128 17.19 3.71 -0.64
CA LEU A 128 16.04 4.52 -0.22
C LEU A 128 16.10 4.72 1.31
N ASP A 129 17.13 5.41 1.77
CA ASP A 129 17.55 5.53 3.17
C ASP A 129 16.50 6.14 4.11
N THR A 130 15.61 6.99 3.57
CA THR A 130 14.53 7.63 4.32
C THR A 130 13.20 6.88 4.26
N TRP A 131 13.15 5.76 3.54
CA TRP A 131 11.91 5.03 3.30
C TRP A 131 11.68 3.92 4.33
N SER A 132 10.41 3.60 4.56
CA SER A 132 9.99 2.44 5.35
C SER A 132 9.50 1.32 4.44
N PHE A 133 9.80 0.06 4.80
CA PHE A 133 9.46 -1.10 3.99
C PHE A 133 8.60 -2.09 4.78
N TYR A 134 7.57 -2.61 4.13
CA TYR A 134 6.65 -3.58 4.67
C TYR A 134 6.54 -4.75 3.68
N ILE A 135 7.07 -5.91 4.05
CA ILE A 135 7.21 -7.05 3.16
C ILE A 135 6.54 -8.25 3.78
N ILE A 136 5.58 -8.86 3.06
CA ILE A 136 4.88 -10.06 3.50
C ILE A 136 5.51 -11.25 2.79
N THR A 137 5.99 -12.24 3.54
CA THR A 137 6.47 -13.50 2.99
C THR A 137 6.36 -14.64 3.99
N SER A 138 6.27 -15.87 3.50
CA SER A 138 6.37 -17.10 4.31
C SER A 138 7.79 -17.66 4.37
N HIS A 139 8.76 -17.05 3.66
CA HIS A 139 10.11 -17.55 3.57
C HIS A 139 10.88 -17.32 4.87
N GLU A 140 11.29 -18.40 5.56
CA GLU A 140 11.88 -18.33 6.90
C GLU A 140 13.23 -17.60 6.94
N GLU A 141 14.04 -17.74 5.89
CA GLU A 141 15.35 -17.09 5.77
C GLU A 141 15.32 -15.73 5.05
N PHE A 142 14.14 -15.09 4.93
CA PHE A 142 13.97 -13.84 4.20
C PHE A 142 15.00 -12.78 4.60
N GLU A 143 15.17 -12.52 5.90
CA GLU A 143 16.09 -11.49 6.41
C GLU A 143 17.55 -11.74 6.01
N ARG A 144 17.95 -13.02 5.92
CA ARG A 144 19.30 -13.42 5.46
C ARG A 144 19.54 -13.02 4.02
N PHE A 145 18.57 -13.29 3.13
CA PHE A 145 18.70 -12.95 1.71
C PHE A 145 18.48 -11.46 1.45
N PHE A 146 17.58 -10.83 2.19
CA PHE A 146 17.34 -9.39 2.11
C PHE A 146 18.54 -8.58 2.63
N GLY A 147 19.36 -9.16 3.50
CA GLY A 147 20.60 -8.57 4.01
C GLY A 147 20.40 -7.58 5.17
N ARG A 148 19.21 -7.49 5.74
CA ARG A 148 18.89 -6.65 6.89
C ARG A 148 17.91 -7.35 7.82
N ARG A 149 18.09 -7.24 9.14
CA ARG A 149 17.10 -7.63 10.14
C ARG A 149 15.95 -6.64 10.17
N ALA A 150 14.72 -7.14 10.27
CA ALA A 150 13.54 -6.31 10.43
C ALA A 150 13.51 -5.67 11.83
N ASP A 151 13.05 -4.41 11.89
CA ASP A 151 12.85 -3.69 13.15
C ASP A 151 11.67 -4.30 13.93
N LYS A 152 10.67 -4.85 13.20
CA LYS A 152 9.52 -5.54 13.77
C LYS A 152 9.03 -6.64 12.82
N LYS A 153 8.52 -7.73 13.42
CA LYS A 153 7.85 -8.83 12.70
C LYS A 153 6.46 -9.04 13.25
N ARG A 154 5.50 -9.25 12.38
CA ARG A 154 4.13 -9.58 12.77
C ARG A 154 3.67 -10.82 12.03
N LYS A 155 3.30 -11.85 12.78
CA LYS A 155 2.73 -13.07 12.22
C LYS A 155 1.35 -12.78 11.64
N LEU A 156 1.14 -13.22 10.41
CA LEU A 156 -0.13 -13.15 9.69
C LEU A 156 -0.47 -14.54 9.12
N TYR A 157 -1.69 -14.69 8.65
CA TYR A 157 -2.14 -15.88 7.96
C TYR A 157 -2.82 -15.47 6.64
N ASN A 158 -2.38 -16.08 5.55
CA ASN A 158 -3.03 -15.97 4.25
C ASN A 158 -3.74 -17.31 3.97
N GLY A 159 -5.03 -17.39 4.33
CA GLY A 159 -5.73 -18.67 4.42
C GLY A 159 -5.09 -19.57 5.47
N MET A 160 -4.66 -20.77 5.07
CA MET A 160 -3.95 -21.72 5.91
C MET A 160 -2.43 -21.47 6.01
N MET A 161 -1.89 -20.63 5.17
CA MET A 161 -0.46 -20.37 5.11
C MET A 161 -0.06 -19.31 6.13
N ARG A 162 0.87 -19.66 7.00
CA ARG A 162 1.54 -18.70 7.88
C ARG A 162 2.50 -17.84 7.07
N THR A 163 2.39 -16.53 7.24
CA THR A 163 3.31 -15.53 6.69
C THR A 163 3.79 -14.61 7.80
N ASP A 164 4.90 -13.93 7.58
CA ASP A 164 5.38 -12.87 8.45
C ASP A 164 5.40 -11.55 7.69
N LEU A 165 4.88 -10.49 8.31
CA LEU A 165 5.04 -9.12 7.86
C LEU A 165 6.32 -8.55 8.48
N TYR A 166 7.34 -8.42 7.68
CA TYR A 166 8.59 -7.79 8.03
C TYR A 166 8.48 -6.28 7.86
N GLN A 167 8.84 -5.54 8.90
CA GLN A 167 8.73 -4.08 8.95
C GLN A 167 10.11 -3.48 9.17
N PHE A 168 10.52 -2.60 8.27
CA PHE A 168 11.77 -1.86 8.31
C PHE A 168 11.44 -0.38 8.34
N PHE A 169 11.82 0.30 9.42
CA PHE A 169 11.44 1.69 9.61
C PHE A 169 12.54 2.61 9.09
N GLY A 170 12.14 3.57 8.27
CA GLY A 170 12.92 4.74 7.96
C GLY A 170 12.87 5.77 9.08
N PRO A 171 13.69 6.82 9.01
CA PRO A 171 13.64 7.93 9.95
C PRO A 171 12.30 8.66 9.88
N LYS A 172 11.89 9.28 10.96
CA LYS A 172 10.72 10.16 10.95
C LYS A 172 11.03 11.41 10.13
N PRO A 173 10.08 11.90 9.31
CA PRO A 173 10.24 13.18 8.65
C PRO A 173 10.46 14.29 9.68
N PRO A 174 11.23 15.34 9.35
CA PRO A 174 11.39 16.49 10.22
C PRO A 174 10.01 17.10 10.54
N LYS A 175 9.83 17.60 11.74
CA LYS A 175 8.60 18.34 12.09
C LYS A 175 8.52 19.56 11.18
N ARG A 176 7.38 19.76 10.50
CA ARG A 176 7.11 21.06 9.85
C ARG A 176 7.14 22.13 10.94
N ASN A 177 8.09 23.05 10.86
CA ASN A 177 8.07 24.24 11.67
C ASN A 177 6.88 25.08 11.20
N ASN A 178 5.91 25.35 12.08
CA ASN A 178 4.73 26.19 11.78
C ASN A 178 5.07 27.68 11.50
N TYR A 179 6.34 28.02 11.39
CA TYR A 179 6.79 29.39 11.15
C TYR A 179 6.65 29.82 9.66
N GLU A 180 6.68 28.89 8.71
CA GLU A 180 6.51 29.23 7.30
C GLU A 180 5.06 29.57 6.91
N SER A 181 4.07 29.12 7.68
CA SER A 181 2.65 29.48 7.46
C SER A 181 2.27 30.86 8.00
N ALA A 182 3.08 31.44 8.88
CA ALA A 182 2.86 32.77 9.42
C ALA A 182 3.35 33.87 8.48
N GLU A 183 4.48 33.64 7.78
CA GLU A 183 5.03 34.64 6.85
C GLU A 183 4.18 34.81 5.58
N LEU A 184 3.53 33.75 5.10
CA LEU A 184 2.63 33.84 3.93
C LEU A 184 1.33 34.60 4.24
N SER A 185 0.87 34.60 5.49
CA SER A 185 -0.33 35.32 5.90
C SER A 185 -0.10 36.83 6.14
N GLU A 186 1.16 37.28 6.27
CA GLU A 186 1.51 38.70 6.41
C GLU A 186 1.81 39.39 5.08
N ILE A 187 2.04 38.63 4.00
CA ILE A 187 2.29 39.19 2.65
C ILE A 187 0.98 39.41 1.88
N GLU A 188 -0.14 38.81 2.32
CA GLU A 188 -1.48 38.99 1.71
C GLU A 188 -2.36 40.02 2.44
N LYS A 189 -1.81 40.85 3.33
CA LYS A 189 -2.48 41.97 3.92
C LYS A 189 -1.88 43.29 3.43
#